data_214edee189d8b801c955e65a6bdf39f2
#
_entry.id   214edee189d8b801c955e65a6bdf39f2
#
_cell.length_a   1.000
_cell.length_b   1.000
_cell.length_c   1.000
_cell.angle_alpha   90.00
_cell.angle_beta   90.00
_cell.angle_gamma   90.00
#
_symmetry.space_group_name_H-M   'P 1'
#
loop_
_entity.id
_entity.type
_entity.pdbx_description
1 polymer ?
#
loop_
_entity_poly.entity_id
_entity_poly.type
_entity_poly.pdbx_seq_one_letter_code
_entity_poly.pdbx_strand_id
1 'polypeptide(L)'
;LMVGAPTPDTAVQSQAVVKDLKAAGVDAIKVQYDDVSWSTKQGFPTLKRDVLDAIIKEAHQQNLKVFAHAPMLKHAKDALRLGLDGLMHGIIDEPIDQEFITLMKQNRASYVPTMALFNDMADVNAFARRQAPSWDRAGLQPARLYEFFAGPGGVQLFEKNFNNSGFIRQHLPVQKDNVKKVLDAGIPVVLGTDTGFYGVLIGVATQIELELLVEAGLTPSQALSTATINAARMIGREKDLGSIEAGKLADLVILDADPLQDIRNVTRIYRTMKGGVLYEPVDPA
;
A
#
# COMPACT_ATOMS: atom_id res chain seq x y z
N LEU A 1 12.61 9.82 3.67
CA LEU A 1 13.79 9.22 4.32
C LEU A 1 13.34 8.55 5.62
N MET A 2 13.46 7.24 5.69
CA MET A 2 13.22 6.52 6.95
C MET A 2 14.41 6.78 7.87
N VAL A 3 14.21 7.62 8.87
CA VAL A 3 15.26 7.92 9.86
C VAL A 3 15.55 6.62 10.63
N GLY A 4 16.83 6.21 10.64
CA GLY A 4 17.29 5.02 11.36
C GLY A 4 17.21 3.70 10.58
N ALA A 5 16.75 3.68 9.32
CA ALA A 5 16.81 2.47 8.50
C ALA A 5 18.27 2.17 8.12
N PRO A 6 18.71 0.88 8.16
CA PRO A 6 20.03 0.52 7.68
C PRO A 6 20.20 0.85 6.19
N THR A 7 21.33 1.43 5.85
CA THR A 7 21.69 1.78 4.45
C THR A 7 22.99 1.07 4.05
N PRO A 8 22.94 -0.24 3.72
CA PRO A 8 24.13 -0.98 3.33
C PRO A 8 24.64 -0.51 1.97
N ASP A 9 25.95 -0.33 1.85
CA ASP A 9 26.62 0.10 0.63
C ASP A 9 27.23 -1.04 -0.17
N THR A 10 27.35 -2.21 0.44
CA THR A 10 27.95 -3.41 -0.15
C THR A 10 27.08 -4.66 0.08
N ALA A 11 27.26 -5.68 -0.78
CA ALA A 11 26.60 -6.97 -0.64
C ALA A 11 26.85 -7.63 0.71
N VAL A 12 28.08 -7.54 1.24
CA VAL A 12 28.45 -8.13 2.56
C VAL A 12 27.70 -7.43 3.69
N GLN A 13 27.63 -6.11 3.68
CA GLN A 13 26.86 -5.36 4.68
C GLN A 13 25.37 -5.70 4.59
N SER A 14 24.82 -5.86 3.37
CA SER A 14 23.42 -6.25 3.16
C SER A 14 23.08 -7.57 3.81
N GLN A 15 23.93 -8.58 3.63
CA GLN A 15 23.73 -9.90 4.23
C GLN A 15 23.75 -9.83 5.76
N ALA A 16 24.67 -9.05 6.35
CA ALA A 16 24.72 -8.87 7.80
C ALA A 16 23.42 -8.19 8.30
N VAL A 17 23.00 -7.10 7.67
CA VAL A 17 21.76 -6.37 8.02
C VAL A 17 20.52 -7.29 7.97
N VAL A 18 20.38 -8.12 6.93
CA VAL A 18 19.25 -9.05 6.82
C VAL A 18 19.27 -10.09 7.95
N LYS A 19 20.45 -10.62 8.32
CA LYS A 19 20.59 -11.57 9.43
C LYS A 19 20.24 -10.92 10.77
N ASP A 20 20.68 -9.70 11.01
CA ASP A 20 20.36 -8.94 12.21
C ASP A 20 18.86 -8.67 12.33
N LEU A 21 18.20 -8.25 11.22
CA LEU A 21 16.76 -8.05 11.17
C LEU A 21 16.00 -9.36 11.41
N LYS A 22 16.45 -10.48 10.83
CA LYS A 22 15.87 -11.80 11.11
C LYS A 22 16.01 -12.20 12.58
N ALA A 23 17.17 -11.97 13.18
CA ALA A 23 17.40 -12.23 14.61
C ALA A 23 16.52 -11.33 15.50
N ALA A 24 16.20 -10.11 15.05
CA ALA A 24 15.27 -9.21 15.70
C ALA A 24 13.79 -9.62 15.54
N GLY A 25 13.47 -10.66 14.75
CA GLY A 25 12.13 -11.22 14.62
C GLY A 25 11.24 -10.52 13.59
N VAL A 26 11.79 -9.86 12.56
CA VAL A 26 10.98 -9.27 11.50
C VAL A 26 10.31 -10.35 10.64
N ASP A 27 9.10 -10.05 10.13
CA ASP A 27 8.32 -10.94 9.28
C ASP A 27 8.67 -10.80 7.78
N ALA A 28 9.21 -9.65 7.38
CA ALA A 28 9.59 -9.35 6.00
C ALA A 28 10.61 -8.22 5.92
N ILE A 29 11.24 -8.06 4.78
CA ILE A 29 12.15 -6.94 4.47
C ILE A 29 11.44 -5.97 3.52
N LYS A 30 11.47 -4.67 3.79
CA LYS A 30 11.08 -3.63 2.84
C LYS A 30 12.29 -2.80 2.46
N VAL A 31 12.50 -2.59 1.16
CA VAL A 31 13.56 -1.75 0.61
C VAL A 31 13.00 -0.57 -0.15
N GLN A 32 13.76 0.51 -0.23
CA GLN A 32 13.50 1.60 -1.18
C GLN A 32 14.45 1.44 -2.37
N TYR A 33 13.87 1.20 -3.56
CA TYR A 33 14.60 1.01 -4.81
C TYR A 33 14.11 2.01 -5.85
N ASP A 34 14.20 3.29 -5.49
CA ASP A 34 13.75 4.43 -6.26
C ASP A 34 14.41 5.70 -5.73
N ASP A 35 14.70 6.67 -6.60
CA ASP A 35 15.31 7.93 -6.27
C ASP A 35 14.31 9.04 -5.89
N VAL A 36 13.01 8.74 -5.96
CA VAL A 36 11.85 9.61 -5.68
C VAL A 36 11.84 10.96 -6.42
N SER A 37 12.62 11.10 -7.48
CA SER A 37 12.68 12.33 -8.30
C SER A 37 11.34 12.70 -8.94
N TRP A 38 10.47 11.71 -9.15
CA TRP A 38 9.11 11.86 -9.64
C TRP A 38 8.20 12.65 -8.69
N SER A 39 8.48 12.67 -7.38
CA SER A 39 7.68 13.37 -6.36
C SER A 39 8.33 14.64 -5.84
N THR A 40 9.66 14.69 -5.77
CA THR A 40 10.42 15.79 -5.15
C THR A 40 11.21 16.65 -6.13
N LYS A 41 11.26 16.30 -7.43
CA LYS A 41 12.14 16.88 -8.47
C LYS A 41 13.64 16.79 -8.16
N GLN A 42 14.00 16.30 -7.00
CA GLN A 42 15.39 16.11 -6.57
C GLN A 42 15.58 14.65 -6.20
N GLY A 43 16.37 13.94 -7.00
CA GLY A 43 16.68 12.54 -6.72
C GLY A 43 17.48 12.37 -5.43
N PHE A 44 17.25 11.25 -4.77
CA PHE A 44 18.04 10.78 -3.64
C PHE A 44 18.85 9.53 -4.04
N PRO A 45 19.97 9.25 -3.35
CA PRO A 45 20.70 7.99 -3.56
C PRO A 45 19.78 6.80 -3.36
N THR A 46 19.77 5.88 -4.33
CA THR A 46 19.06 4.61 -4.23
C THR A 46 20.04 3.46 -4.01
N LEU A 47 19.52 2.30 -3.60
CA LEU A 47 20.34 1.09 -3.47
C LEU A 47 20.98 0.74 -4.81
N LYS A 48 22.22 0.27 -4.77
CA LYS A 48 22.87 -0.32 -5.95
C LYS A 48 22.21 -1.67 -6.26
N ARG A 49 22.22 -2.05 -7.53
CA ARG A 49 21.58 -3.29 -7.99
C ARG A 49 22.17 -4.54 -7.34
N ASP A 50 23.48 -4.60 -7.16
CA ASP A 50 24.20 -5.70 -6.50
C ASP A 50 23.88 -5.78 -4.99
N VAL A 51 23.66 -4.65 -4.35
CA VAL A 51 23.21 -4.55 -2.95
C VAL A 51 21.78 -5.09 -2.82
N LEU A 52 20.85 -4.70 -3.71
CA LEU A 52 19.50 -5.23 -3.73
C LEU A 52 19.47 -6.74 -3.98
N ASP A 53 20.26 -7.24 -4.94
CA ASP A 53 20.41 -8.68 -5.23
C ASP A 53 20.86 -9.46 -3.99
N ALA A 54 21.84 -8.92 -3.26
CA ALA A 54 22.34 -9.54 -2.02
C ALA A 54 21.27 -9.53 -0.90
N ILE A 55 20.48 -8.45 -0.77
CA ILE A 55 19.36 -8.41 0.19
C ILE A 55 18.33 -9.49 -0.14
N ILE A 56 17.89 -9.57 -1.41
CA ILE A 56 16.87 -10.54 -1.83
C ILE A 56 17.36 -11.97 -1.59
N LYS A 57 18.57 -12.30 -2.03
CA LYS A 57 19.15 -13.65 -1.85
C LYS A 57 19.28 -14.04 -0.38
N GLU A 58 19.81 -13.16 0.45
CA GLU A 58 19.95 -13.45 1.89
C GLU A 58 18.59 -13.58 2.57
N ALA A 59 17.65 -12.68 2.26
CA ALA A 59 16.30 -12.74 2.81
C ALA A 59 15.61 -14.06 2.47
N HIS A 60 15.68 -14.53 1.23
CA HIS A 60 15.13 -15.81 0.81
C HIS A 60 15.80 -17.00 1.53
N GLN A 61 17.12 -16.96 1.77
CA GLN A 61 17.80 -17.97 2.58
C GLN A 61 17.31 -18.00 4.04
N GLN A 62 16.85 -16.84 4.55
CA GLN A 62 16.26 -16.69 5.89
C GLN A 62 14.73 -16.92 5.92
N ASN A 63 14.12 -17.36 4.81
CA ASN A 63 12.67 -17.49 4.63
C ASN A 63 11.92 -16.17 4.90
N LEU A 64 12.48 -15.05 4.49
CA LEU A 64 11.85 -13.73 4.52
C LEU A 64 11.50 -13.30 3.11
N LYS A 65 10.31 -12.69 2.94
CA LYS A 65 9.92 -12.01 1.71
C LYS A 65 10.54 -10.62 1.64
N VAL A 66 10.82 -10.15 0.42
CA VAL A 66 11.31 -8.80 0.16
C VAL A 66 10.30 -8.02 -0.66
N PHE A 67 9.94 -6.84 -0.17
CA PHE A 67 9.05 -5.88 -0.82
C PHE A 67 9.80 -4.61 -1.13
N ALA A 68 9.51 -3.99 -2.28
CA ALA A 68 10.18 -2.75 -2.68
C ALA A 68 9.21 -1.59 -2.90
N HIS A 69 9.62 -0.40 -2.43
CA HIS A 69 9.14 0.86 -2.96
C HIS A 69 9.85 1.07 -4.32
N ALA A 70 9.12 0.88 -5.40
CA ALA A 70 9.61 1.04 -6.78
C ALA A 70 8.45 1.40 -7.73
N PRO A 71 7.87 2.61 -7.62
CA PRO A 71 6.68 3.00 -8.38
C PRO A 71 6.97 3.32 -9.86
N MET A 72 8.24 3.36 -10.26
CA MET A 72 8.66 3.57 -11.64
C MET A 72 8.88 2.23 -12.35
N LEU A 73 8.28 2.04 -13.54
CA LEU A 73 8.26 0.76 -14.26
C LEU A 73 9.66 0.15 -14.45
N LYS A 74 10.64 0.99 -14.76
CA LYS A 74 12.04 0.56 -14.95
C LYS A 74 12.60 -0.07 -13.67
N HIS A 75 12.45 0.59 -12.53
CA HIS A 75 12.97 0.10 -11.24
C HIS A 75 12.22 -1.15 -10.77
N ALA A 76 10.90 -1.18 -10.94
CA ALA A 76 10.09 -2.35 -10.63
C ALA A 76 10.51 -3.58 -11.42
N LYS A 77 10.69 -3.45 -12.74
CA LYS A 77 11.16 -4.56 -13.59
C LYS A 77 12.56 -5.03 -13.20
N ASP A 78 13.47 -4.11 -12.88
CA ASP A 78 14.81 -4.47 -12.44
C ASP A 78 14.81 -5.25 -11.12
N ALA A 79 14.04 -4.78 -10.11
CA ALA A 79 13.88 -5.50 -8.85
C ALA A 79 13.21 -6.88 -9.04
N LEU A 80 12.19 -6.97 -9.90
CA LEU A 80 11.53 -8.24 -10.21
C LEU A 80 12.47 -9.25 -10.89
N ARG A 81 13.40 -8.81 -11.74
CA ARG A 81 14.42 -9.69 -12.33
C ARG A 81 15.38 -10.28 -11.29
N LEU A 82 15.49 -9.65 -10.12
CA LEU A 82 16.28 -10.15 -8.99
C LEU A 82 15.49 -11.09 -8.05
N GLY A 83 14.19 -11.30 -8.31
CA GLY A 83 13.36 -12.20 -7.52
C GLY A 83 12.50 -11.54 -6.45
N LEU A 84 12.20 -10.25 -6.59
CA LEU A 84 11.37 -9.49 -5.63
C LEU A 84 9.99 -10.16 -5.44
N ASP A 85 9.50 -10.23 -4.18
CA ASP A 85 8.23 -10.86 -3.79
C ASP A 85 7.00 -9.94 -3.88
N GLY A 86 7.21 -8.64 -4.01
CA GLY A 86 6.08 -7.72 -4.21
C GLY A 86 6.48 -6.25 -4.28
N LEU A 87 5.61 -5.49 -4.95
CA LEU A 87 5.74 -4.06 -5.13
C LEU A 87 4.83 -3.33 -4.15
N MET A 88 5.43 -2.44 -3.37
CA MET A 88 4.74 -1.45 -2.54
C MET A 88 4.70 -0.16 -3.32
N HIS A 89 3.52 0.29 -3.64
CA HIS A 89 3.13 1.33 -4.58
C HIS A 89 2.96 0.82 -6.02
N GLY A 90 1.88 1.33 -6.63
CA GLY A 90 1.55 1.01 -8.03
C GLY A 90 2.48 1.74 -8.99
N ILE A 91 2.69 1.14 -10.18
CA ILE A 91 3.43 1.79 -11.25
C ILE A 91 2.66 3.02 -11.72
N ILE A 92 3.33 4.18 -11.65
CA ILE A 92 2.70 5.48 -11.92
C ILE A 92 3.21 6.15 -13.20
N ASP A 93 4.43 5.91 -13.65
CA ASP A 93 5.07 6.65 -14.74
C ASP A 93 4.63 6.21 -16.14
N GLU A 94 4.48 4.91 -16.35
CA GLU A 94 4.24 4.32 -17.67
C GLU A 94 3.20 3.20 -17.62
N PRO A 95 2.48 2.94 -18.74
CA PRO A 95 1.67 1.72 -18.87
C PRO A 95 2.54 0.46 -18.72
N ILE A 96 2.14 -0.46 -17.83
CA ILE A 96 2.82 -1.75 -17.70
C ILE A 96 2.75 -2.55 -18.98
N ASP A 97 3.83 -3.27 -19.27
CA ASP A 97 4.00 -4.09 -20.46
C ASP A 97 3.95 -5.61 -20.14
N GLN A 98 4.04 -6.42 -21.20
CA GLN A 98 3.99 -7.89 -21.08
C GLN A 98 5.19 -8.45 -20.29
N GLU A 99 6.36 -7.80 -20.35
CA GLU A 99 7.51 -8.21 -19.55
C GLU A 99 7.24 -8.06 -18.05
N PHE A 100 6.70 -6.90 -17.63
CA PHE A 100 6.32 -6.67 -16.24
C PHE A 100 5.35 -7.76 -15.74
N ILE A 101 4.29 -8.05 -16.51
CA ILE A 101 3.30 -9.08 -16.18
C ILE A 101 3.98 -10.46 -16.02
N THR A 102 4.90 -10.79 -16.95
CA THR A 102 5.63 -12.06 -16.90
C THR A 102 6.48 -12.18 -15.65
N LEU A 103 7.25 -11.13 -15.32
CA LEU A 103 8.10 -11.09 -14.12
C LEU A 103 7.30 -11.21 -12.82
N MET A 104 6.18 -10.47 -12.73
CA MET A 104 5.27 -10.56 -11.56
C MET A 104 4.75 -11.98 -11.36
N LYS A 105 4.35 -12.67 -12.44
CA LYS A 105 3.87 -14.06 -12.38
C LYS A 105 4.97 -15.05 -12.04
N GLN A 106 6.15 -14.92 -12.64
CA GLN A 106 7.29 -15.80 -12.35
C GLN A 106 7.68 -15.76 -10.88
N ASN A 107 7.70 -14.58 -10.30
CA ASN A 107 8.02 -14.39 -8.87
C ASN A 107 6.82 -14.66 -7.95
N ARG A 108 5.62 -14.87 -8.48
CA ARG A 108 4.37 -14.88 -7.69
C ARG A 108 4.26 -13.63 -6.82
N ALA A 109 4.71 -12.51 -7.35
CA ALA A 109 4.81 -11.26 -6.62
C ALA A 109 3.44 -10.62 -6.39
N SER A 110 3.26 -10.00 -5.22
CA SER A 110 2.07 -9.21 -4.88
C SER A 110 2.19 -7.77 -5.37
N TYR A 111 1.05 -7.17 -5.72
CA TYR A 111 0.98 -5.77 -6.17
C TYR A 111 0.13 -4.96 -5.20
N VAL A 112 0.74 -3.98 -4.51
CA VAL A 112 0.07 -3.11 -3.54
C VAL A 112 0.01 -1.70 -4.13
N PRO A 113 -1.13 -1.23 -4.71
CA PRO A 113 -1.15 -0.01 -5.52
C PRO A 113 -1.04 1.28 -4.73
N THR A 114 -1.51 1.34 -3.48
CA THR A 114 -1.55 2.54 -2.64
C THR A 114 -2.13 3.77 -3.36
N MET A 115 -3.30 3.60 -3.98
CA MET A 115 -3.93 4.66 -4.76
C MET A 115 -4.32 5.86 -3.89
N ALA A 116 -4.65 5.62 -2.61
CA ALA A 116 -4.93 6.66 -1.64
C ALA A 116 -3.75 7.64 -1.51
N LEU A 117 -2.52 7.10 -1.38
CA LEU A 117 -1.30 7.90 -1.31
C LEU A 117 -1.13 8.81 -2.53
N PHE A 118 -1.22 8.24 -3.73
CA PHE A 118 -1.02 9.02 -4.96
C PHE A 118 -2.12 10.05 -5.20
N ASN A 119 -3.37 9.77 -4.81
CA ASN A 119 -4.46 10.75 -4.88
C ASN A 119 -4.22 11.91 -3.91
N ASP A 120 -3.76 11.63 -2.68
CA ASP A 120 -3.37 12.65 -1.71
C ASP A 120 -2.22 13.53 -2.23
N MET A 121 -1.17 12.91 -2.76
CA MET A 121 0.00 13.61 -3.34
C MET A 121 -0.38 14.45 -4.58
N ALA A 122 -1.37 14.04 -5.35
CA ALA A 122 -1.86 14.79 -6.50
C ALA A 122 -2.63 16.06 -6.09
N ASP A 123 -3.47 15.95 -5.05
CA ASP A 123 -4.26 17.06 -4.51
C ASP A 123 -4.70 16.76 -3.08
N VAL A 124 -3.92 17.19 -2.11
CA VAL A 124 -4.16 16.95 -0.68
C VAL A 124 -5.52 17.51 -0.22
N ASN A 125 -5.97 18.65 -0.75
CA ASN A 125 -7.24 19.22 -0.35
C ASN A 125 -8.44 18.44 -0.92
N ALA A 126 -8.36 18.00 -2.18
CA ALA A 126 -9.40 17.17 -2.77
C ALA A 126 -9.48 15.82 -2.07
N PHE A 127 -8.34 15.20 -1.74
CA PHE A 127 -8.28 13.95 -1.03
C PHE A 127 -8.82 14.07 0.40
N ALA A 128 -8.45 15.13 1.14
CA ALA A 128 -8.99 15.40 2.47
C ALA A 128 -10.53 15.55 2.43
N ARG A 129 -11.07 16.31 1.47
CA ARG A 129 -12.53 16.45 1.29
C ARG A 129 -13.22 15.12 0.96
N ARG A 130 -12.56 14.24 0.20
CA ARG A 130 -13.06 12.88 -0.08
C ARG A 130 -13.14 12.03 1.20
N GLN A 131 -12.22 12.21 2.13
CA GLN A 131 -12.21 11.49 3.40
C GLN A 131 -13.29 11.95 4.38
N ALA A 132 -13.81 13.18 4.25
CA ALA A 132 -14.70 13.81 5.23
C ALA A 132 -15.91 12.95 5.65
N PRO A 133 -16.68 12.31 4.74
CA PRO A 133 -17.84 11.51 5.14
C PRO A 133 -17.48 10.30 6.00
N SER A 134 -16.33 9.68 5.76
CA SER A 134 -15.83 8.54 6.54
C SER A 134 -15.19 9.00 7.85
N TRP A 135 -14.55 10.16 7.83
CA TRP A 135 -13.97 10.83 8.96
C TRP A 135 -15.01 11.17 10.03
N ASP A 136 -16.08 11.85 9.65
CA ASP A 136 -17.16 12.27 10.56
C ASP A 136 -17.83 11.10 11.28
N ARG A 137 -17.78 9.90 10.67
CA ARG A 137 -18.32 8.67 11.27
C ARG A 137 -17.32 7.94 12.17
N ALA A 138 -16.04 8.07 11.89
CA ALA A 138 -15.02 7.26 12.56
C ALA A 138 -14.58 7.86 13.91
N GLY A 139 -14.70 9.17 14.10
CA GLY A 139 -14.28 9.87 15.33
C GLY A 139 -12.81 9.67 15.74
N LEU A 140 -12.02 9.03 14.86
CA LEU A 140 -10.69 8.51 15.18
C LEU A 140 -9.59 9.58 15.19
N GLN A 141 -9.88 10.75 14.66
CA GLN A 141 -8.88 11.80 14.47
C GLN A 141 -9.46 13.17 14.88
N PRO A 142 -8.66 14.09 15.41
CA PRO A 142 -9.15 15.43 15.73
C PRO A 142 -9.62 16.19 14.47
N ALA A 143 -10.78 16.86 14.55
CA ALA A 143 -11.32 17.67 13.43
C ALA A 143 -10.29 18.66 12.87
N ARG A 144 -9.45 19.26 13.74
CA ARG A 144 -8.36 20.16 13.34
C ARG A 144 -7.37 19.54 12.33
N LEU A 145 -7.17 18.22 12.35
CA LEU A 145 -6.26 17.55 11.42
C LEU A 145 -6.88 17.51 10.02
N TYR A 146 -8.18 17.20 9.95
CA TYR A 146 -8.93 17.27 8.70
C TYR A 146 -8.94 18.69 8.14
N GLU A 147 -9.27 19.69 8.98
CA GLU A 147 -9.30 21.11 8.59
C GLU A 147 -7.94 21.58 8.07
N PHE A 148 -6.85 21.13 8.70
CA PHE A 148 -5.48 21.43 8.23
C PHE A 148 -5.23 20.90 6.82
N PHE A 149 -5.53 19.63 6.54
CA PHE A 149 -5.30 19.04 5.22
C PHE A 149 -6.33 19.49 4.17
N ALA A 150 -7.55 19.81 4.56
CA ALA A 150 -8.55 20.40 3.67
C ALA A 150 -8.32 21.88 3.37
N GLY A 151 -7.46 22.55 4.13
CA GLY A 151 -7.14 23.96 4.06
C GLY A 151 -5.74 24.25 3.47
N PRO A 152 -5.32 25.53 3.51
CA PRO A 152 -4.03 25.97 2.95
C PRO A 152 -2.81 25.37 3.67
N GLY A 153 -2.93 24.94 4.94
CA GLY A 153 -1.84 24.32 5.69
C GLY A 153 -1.36 23.00 5.06
N GLY A 154 -2.29 22.18 4.59
CA GLY A 154 -1.97 20.94 3.86
C GLY A 154 -1.20 21.22 2.58
N VAL A 155 -1.65 22.19 1.78
CA VAL A 155 -0.97 22.58 0.53
C VAL A 155 0.44 23.07 0.79
N GLN A 156 0.63 23.96 1.76
CA GLN A 156 1.95 24.50 2.11
C GLN A 156 2.90 23.40 2.56
N LEU A 157 2.43 22.45 3.36
CA LEU A 157 3.23 21.32 3.80
C LEU A 157 3.65 20.44 2.62
N PHE A 158 2.74 20.18 1.68
CA PHE A 158 3.03 19.41 0.48
C PHE A 158 4.01 20.09 -0.44
N GLU A 159 3.80 21.35 -0.79
CA GLU A 159 4.67 22.12 -1.68
C GLU A 159 6.10 22.25 -1.12
N LYS A 160 6.25 22.29 0.20
CA LYS A 160 7.56 22.31 0.85
C LYS A 160 8.33 21.00 0.67
N ASN A 161 7.65 19.86 0.73
CA ASN A 161 8.27 18.54 0.80
C ASN A 161 8.15 17.75 -0.52
N PHE A 162 7.06 17.95 -1.28
CA PHE A 162 6.73 17.26 -2.51
C PHE A 162 6.35 18.28 -3.57
N ASN A 163 7.32 18.71 -4.36
CA ASN A 163 7.15 19.81 -5.30
C ASN A 163 6.80 19.36 -6.72
N ASN A 164 6.36 18.11 -6.91
CA ASN A 164 6.02 17.53 -8.20
C ASN A 164 4.61 16.92 -8.27
N SER A 165 3.65 17.47 -7.52
CA SER A 165 2.24 17.03 -7.54
C SER A 165 1.62 17.07 -8.94
N GLY A 166 2.12 17.95 -9.80
CA GLY A 166 1.68 18.01 -11.21
C GLY A 166 1.99 16.75 -12.00
N PHE A 167 3.18 16.18 -11.81
CA PHE A 167 3.54 14.88 -12.40
C PHE A 167 2.57 13.79 -11.93
N ILE A 168 2.37 13.69 -10.62
CA ILE A 168 1.51 12.66 -10.03
C ILE A 168 0.08 12.80 -10.57
N ARG A 169 -0.48 14.02 -10.55
CA ARG A 169 -1.85 14.27 -11.06
C ARG A 169 -2.01 13.86 -12.53
N GLN A 170 -1.02 14.15 -13.36
CA GLN A 170 -1.03 13.76 -14.78
C GLN A 170 -1.02 12.25 -14.96
N HIS A 171 -0.40 11.49 -14.05
CA HIS A 171 -0.17 10.05 -14.17
C HIS A 171 -1.16 9.17 -13.36
N LEU A 172 -2.06 9.77 -12.56
CA LEU A 172 -3.11 8.99 -11.88
C LEU A 172 -3.92 8.06 -12.82
N PRO A 173 -4.29 8.49 -14.06
CA PRO A 173 -4.95 7.58 -14.99
C PRO A 173 -4.10 6.36 -15.36
N VAL A 174 -2.79 6.56 -15.54
CA VAL A 174 -1.85 5.47 -15.83
C VAL A 174 -1.81 4.46 -14.69
N GLN A 175 -1.71 4.93 -13.44
CA GLN A 175 -1.76 4.05 -12.27
C GLN A 175 -3.05 3.24 -12.23
N LYS A 176 -4.19 3.91 -12.43
CA LYS A 176 -5.53 3.30 -12.44
C LYS A 176 -5.63 2.19 -13.48
N ASP A 177 -5.20 2.46 -14.73
CA ASP A 177 -5.19 1.48 -15.81
C ASP A 177 -4.23 0.32 -15.52
N ASN A 178 -3.10 0.59 -14.90
CA ASN A 178 -2.12 -0.44 -14.51
C ASN A 178 -2.71 -1.39 -13.45
N VAL A 179 -3.43 -0.89 -12.46
CA VAL A 179 -4.15 -1.72 -11.48
C VAL A 179 -5.10 -2.69 -12.17
N LYS A 180 -5.89 -2.19 -13.13
CA LYS A 180 -6.81 -3.02 -13.90
C LYS A 180 -6.07 -4.11 -14.70
N LYS A 181 -4.98 -3.76 -15.39
CA LYS A 181 -4.16 -4.72 -16.14
C LYS A 181 -3.54 -5.78 -15.25
N VAL A 182 -3.05 -5.42 -14.06
CA VAL A 182 -2.51 -6.36 -13.07
C VAL A 182 -3.60 -7.35 -12.64
N LEU A 183 -4.80 -6.85 -12.34
CA LEU A 183 -5.94 -7.68 -11.96
C LEU A 183 -6.33 -8.64 -13.10
N ASP A 184 -6.49 -8.13 -14.32
CA ASP A 184 -6.88 -8.91 -15.50
C ASP A 184 -5.83 -9.98 -15.84
N ALA A 185 -4.59 -9.73 -15.52
CA ALA A 185 -3.51 -10.72 -15.64
C ALA A 185 -3.56 -11.80 -14.54
N GLY A 186 -4.43 -11.70 -13.54
CA GLY A 186 -4.53 -12.65 -12.43
C GLY A 186 -3.40 -12.53 -11.42
N ILE A 187 -2.71 -11.38 -11.37
CA ILE A 187 -1.70 -11.08 -10.35
C ILE A 187 -2.41 -10.66 -9.07
N PRO A 188 -1.97 -11.13 -7.88
CA PRO A 188 -2.58 -10.75 -6.62
C PRO A 188 -2.45 -9.24 -6.35
N VAL A 189 -3.59 -8.53 -6.40
CA VAL A 189 -3.68 -7.15 -5.88
C VAL A 189 -3.99 -7.21 -4.40
N VAL A 190 -3.25 -6.43 -3.60
CA VAL A 190 -3.39 -6.38 -2.15
C VAL A 190 -3.60 -4.92 -1.73
N LEU A 191 -4.56 -4.67 -0.87
CA LEU A 191 -4.82 -3.34 -0.34
C LEU A 191 -3.66 -2.87 0.54
N GLY A 192 -3.22 -1.64 0.33
CA GLY A 192 -2.31 -0.90 1.17
C GLY A 192 -2.49 0.60 0.93
N THR A 193 -2.29 1.42 1.95
CA THR A 193 -2.62 2.85 1.91
C THR A 193 -1.43 3.75 2.11
N ASP A 194 -0.33 3.24 2.67
CA ASP A 194 0.79 4.03 3.20
C ASP A 194 0.36 5.06 4.24
N THR A 195 -0.59 4.65 5.10
CA THR A 195 -1.14 5.46 6.19
C THR A 195 -0.03 5.97 7.12
N GLY A 196 -0.15 7.24 7.49
CA GLY A 196 0.89 7.98 8.22
C GLY A 196 1.66 8.94 7.32
N PHE A 197 1.51 8.80 5.99
CA PHE A 197 1.92 9.83 5.07
C PHE A 197 0.94 11.01 5.19
N TYR A 198 1.41 12.20 5.18
CA TYR A 198 0.76 13.49 5.41
C TYR A 198 -0.79 13.50 5.51
N GLY A 199 -1.52 13.55 4.39
CA GLY A 199 -2.98 13.59 4.34
C GLY A 199 -3.66 12.21 4.36
N VAL A 200 -2.88 11.11 4.33
CA VAL A 200 -3.41 9.74 4.33
C VAL A 200 -3.72 9.31 5.75
N LEU A 201 -4.98 9.49 6.16
CA LEU A 201 -5.42 9.38 7.55
C LEU A 201 -5.68 7.93 7.98
N ILE A 202 -5.28 7.61 9.22
CA ILE A 202 -5.42 6.28 9.82
C ILE A 202 -6.91 5.86 9.87
N GLY A 203 -7.19 4.62 9.47
CA GLY A 203 -8.54 4.05 9.47
C GLY A 203 -9.35 4.42 8.23
N VAL A 204 -9.48 5.71 7.94
CA VAL A 204 -10.26 6.23 6.80
C VAL A 204 -9.64 5.86 5.46
N ALA A 205 -8.32 5.95 5.35
CA ALA A 205 -7.62 5.70 4.08
C ALA A 205 -7.87 4.28 3.53
N THR A 206 -8.07 3.27 4.39
CA THR A 206 -8.40 1.91 3.98
C THR A 206 -9.74 1.84 3.23
N GLN A 207 -10.74 2.60 3.71
CA GLN A 207 -12.05 2.67 3.08
C GLN A 207 -11.96 3.37 1.72
N ILE A 208 -11.20 4.47 1.65
CA ILE A 208 -10.96 5.20 0.40
C ILE A 208 -10.18 4.34 -0.60
N GLU A 209 -9.19 3.57 -0.16
CA GLU A 209 -8.45 2.67 -1.06
C GLU A 209 -9.38 1.62 -1.69
N LEU A 210 -10.34 1.07 -0.93
CA LEU A 210 -11.36 0.16 -1.47
C LEU A 210 -12.23 0.84 -2.55
N GLU A 211 -12.65 2.08 -2.32
CA GLU A 211 -13.39 2.87 -3.33
C GLU A 211 -12.55 3.09 -4.58
N LEU A 212 -11.29 3.50 -4.43
CA LEU A 212 -10.38 3.75 -5.54
C LEU A 212 -10.10 2.48 -6.36
N LEU A 213 -9.99 1.33 -5.70
CA LEU A 213 -9.85 0.03 -6.38
C LEU A 213 -11.09 -0.30 -7.21
N VAL A 214 -12.29 -0.04 -6.71
CA VAL A 214 -13.53 -0.20 -7.50
C VAL A 214 -13.57 0.79 -8.66
N GLU A 215 -13.18 2.04 -8.46
CA GLU A 215 -13.04 3.02 -9.54
C GLU A 215 -11.99 2.61 -10.59
N ALA A 216 -10.99 1.83 -10.20
CA ALA A 216 -9.99 1.24 -11.12
C ALA A 216 -10.53 0.02 -11.87
N GLY A 217 -11.76 -0.40 -11.62
CA GLY A 217 -12.44 -1.47 -12.36
C GLY A 217 -12.50 -2.81 -11.64
N LEU A 218 -12.17 -2.88 -10.34
CA LEU A 218 -12.44 -4.06 -9.53
C LEU A 218 -13.95 -4.13 -9.21
N THR A 219 -14.51 -5.31 -9.14
CA THR A 219 -15.82 -5.47 -8.52
C THR A 219 -15.70 -5.25 -7.01
N PRO A 220 -16.78 -4.87 -6.30
CA PRO A 220 -16.73 -4.74 -4.84
C PRO A 220 -16.21 -6.01 -4.14
N SER A 221 -16.59 -7.19 -4.60
CA SER A 221 -16.07 -8.47 -4.07
C SER A 221 -14.56 -8.63 -4.26
N GLN A 222 -14.05 -8.25 -5.44
CA GLN A 222 -12.60 -8.27 -5.70
C GLN A 222 -11.88 -7.26 -4.81
N ALA A 223 -12.42 -6.05 -4.66
CA ALA A 223 -11.84 -5.02 -3.78
C ALA A 223 -11.77 -5.50 -2.32
N LEU A 224 -12.86 -6.08 -1.79
CA LEU A 224 -12.85 -6.67 -0.43
C LEU A 224 -11.82 -7.80 -0.31
N SER A 225 -11.66 -8.62 -1.34
CA SER A 225 -10.65 -9.69 -1.34
C SER A 225 -9.22 -9.15 -1.24
N THR A 226 -8.94 -7.96 -1.77
CA THR A 226 -7.61 -7.33 -1.64
C THR A 226 -7.25 -7.01 -0.18
N ALA A 227 -8.24 -6.62 0.62
CA ALA A 227 -8.09 -6.25 2.03
C ALA A 227 -8.20 -7.43 2.99
N THR A 228 -8.57 -8.61 2.51
CA THR A 228 -8.85 -9.80 3.32
C THR A 228 -7.96 -10.97 2.91
N ILE A 229 -8.46 -11.88 2.10
CA ILE A 229 -7.75 -13.13 1.77
C ILE A 229 -6.45 -12.89 0.98
N ASN A 230 -6.40 -11.88 0.10
CA ASN A 230 -5.15 -11.60 -0.63
C ASN A 230 -4.08 -11.03 0.30
N ALA A 231 -4.47 -10.15 1.25
CA ALA A 231 -3.57 -9.64 2.28
C ALA A 231 -3.06 -10.78 3.19
N ALA A 232 -3.95 -11.67 3.63
CA ALA A 232 -3.58 -12.83 4.43
C ALA A 232 -2.58 -13.74 3.70
N ARG A 233 -2.77 -14.01 2.40
CA ARG A 233 -1.82 -14.78 1.57
C ARG A 233 -0.48 -14.09 1.42
N MET A 234 -0.47 -12.77 1.24
CA MET A 234 0.77 -12.01 1.10
C MET A 234 1.67 -12.18 2.34
N ILE A 235 1.08 -12.17 3.54
CA ILE A 235 1.80 -12.33 4.81
C ILE A 235 1.89 -13.79 5.29
N GLY A 236 1.39 -14.77 4.50
CA GLY A 236 1.43 -16.20 4.85
C GLY A 236 0.49 -16.62 5.98
N ARG A 237 -0.61 -15.88 6.21
CA ARG A 237 -1.59 -16.14 7.28
C ARG A 237 -2.96 -16.56 6.77
N GLU A 238 -3.07 -17.00 5.54
CA GLU A 238 -4.35 -17.40 4.91
C GLU A 238 -5.03 -18.59 5.57
N LYS A 239 -4.28 -19.38 6.35
CA LYS A 239 -4.83 -20.48 7.15
C LYS A 239 -5.61 -19.99 8.37
N ASP A 240 -5.23 -18.81 8.88
CA ASP A 240 -5.78 -18.24 10.11
C ASP A 240 -6.73 -17.05 9.86
N LEU A 241 -6.55 -16.34 8.75
CA LEU A 241 -7.17 -15.04 8.47
C LEU A 241 -7.70 -14.93 7.04
N GLY A 242 -8.48 -13.90 6.78
CA GLY A 242 -8.83 -13.41 5.45
C GLY A 242 -10.09 -14.00 4.83
N SER A 243 -10.72 -15.02 5.46
CA SER A 243 -12.00 -15.58 5.04
C SER A 243 -12.79 -16.09 6.26
N ILE A 244 -14.10 -16.21 6.10
CA ILE A 244 -14.99 -16.72 7.14
C ILE A 244 -15.12 -18.23 6.93
N GLU A 245 -14.31 -18.97 7.67
CA GLU A 245 -14.24 -20.42 7.60
C GLU A 245 -14.05 -21.02 9.01
N ALA A 246 -14.60 -22.21 9.26
CA ALA A 246 -14.40 -22.92 10.52
C ALA A 246 -12.91 -23.18 10.77
N GLY A 247 -12.45 -22.88 11.97
CA GLY A 247 -11.06 -23.04 12.40
C GLY A 247 -10.18 -21.81 12.21
N LYS A 248 -10.66 -20.74 11.53
CA LYS A 248 -9.96 -19.47 11.45
C LYS A 248 -10.28 -18.55 12.64
N LEU A 249 -9.41 -17.55 12.83
CA LEU A 249 -9.63 -16.52 13.85
C LEU A 249 -10.91 -15.73 13.54
N ALA A 250 -11.73 -15.53 14.57
CA ALA A 250 -12.94 -14.71 14.45
C ALA A 250 -12.61 -13.21 14.55
N ASP A 251 -11.93 -12.71 13.52
CA ASP A 251 -11.60 -11.31 13.30
C ASP A 251 -12.51 -10.79 12.17
N LEU A 252 -13.59 -10.08 12.52
CA LEU A 252 -14.66 -9.73 11.61
C LEU A 252 -15.02 -8.25 11.70
N VAL A 253 -15.51 -7.69 10.61
CA VAL A 253 -16.25 -6.42 10.59
C VAL A 253 -17.69 -6.72 10.19
N ILE A 254 -18.65 -6.32 11.01
CA ILE A 254 -20.09 -6.48 10.78
C ILE A 254 -20.62 -5.12 10.31
N LEU A 255 -21.29 -5.12 9.17
CA LEU A 255 -21.77 -3.91 8.50
C LEU A 255 -23.29 -3.84 8.52
N ASP A 256 -23.85 -2.62 8.59
CA ASP A 256 -25.30 -2.35 8.50
C ASP A 256 -25.84 -2.36 7.07
N ALA A 257 -24.96 -2.40 6.06
CA ALA A 257 -25.36 -2.40 4.65
C ALA A 257 -24.40 -3.27 3.82
N ASP A 258 -24.90 -3.77 2.70
CA ASP A 258 -24.18 -4.69 1.81
C ASP A 258 -23.09 -3.96 1.01
N PRO A 259 -21.79 -4.25 1.25
CA PRO A 259 -20.68 -3.66 0.52
C PRO A 259 -20.55 -4.20 -0.90
N LEU A 260 -21.25 -5.29 -1.25
CA LEU A 260 -21.24 -5.81 -2.62
C LEU A 260 -22.15 -5.00 -3.55
N GLN A 261 -23.17 -4.32 -3.00
CA GLN A 261 -24.01 -3.38 -3.75
C GLN A 261 -23.33 -2.03 -3.92
N ASP A 262 -22.65 -1.54 -2.89
CA ASP A 262 -21.89 -0.30 -2.90
C ASP A 262 -20.71 -0.42 -1.94
N ILE A 263 -19.49 -0.36 -2.48
CA ILE A 263 -18.26 -0.50 -1.67
C ILE A 263 -18.19 0.53 -0.54
N ARG A 264 -18.81 1.70 -0.66
CA ARG A 264 -18.86 2.73 0.38
C ARG A 264 -19.59 2.27 1.63
N ASN A 265 -20.38 1.21 1.55
CA ASN A 265 -21.03 0.60 2.71
C ASN A 265 -20.05 -0.02 3.72
N VAL A 266 -18.76 -0.19 3.38
CA VAL A 266 -17.70 -0.57 4.35
C VAL A 266 -17.54 0.43 5.48
N THR A 267 -18.02 1.67 5.31
CA THR A 267 -18.03 2.71 6.35
C THR A 267 -19.17 2.53 7.36
N ARG A 268 -20.17 1.71 7.03
CA ARG A 268 -21.35 1.49 7.88
C ARG A 268 -21.12 0.33 8.85
N ILE A 269 -20.13 0.52 9.73
CA ILE A 269 -19.71 -0.50 10.70
C ILE A 269 -20.74 -0.56 11.83
N TYR A 270 -21.39 -1.73 11.96
CA TYR A 270 -22.24 -2.06 13.10
C TYR A 270 -21.39 -2.45 14.30
N ARG A 271 -20.46 -3.41 14.12
CA ARG A 271 -19.54 -3.87 15.14
C ARG A 271 -18.25 -4.41 14.52
N THR A 272 -17.22 -4.49 15.35
CA THR A 272 -16.02 -5.26 15.04
C THR A 272 -15.89 -6.44 15.99
N MET A 273 -15.26 -7.50 15.51
CA MET A 273 -14.92 -8.66 16.33
C MET A 273 -13.44 -8.95 16.22
N LYS A 274 -12.78 -9.19 17.34
CA LYS A 274 -11.38 -9.58 17.43
C LYS A 274 -11.25 -10.82 18.32
N GLY A 275 -10.75 -11.92 17.75
CA GLY A 275 -10.60 -13.17 18.48
C GLY A 275 -11.91 -13.68 19.09
N GLY A 276 -13.07 -13.44 18.44
CA GLY A 276 -14.39 -13.81 18.93
C GLY A 276 -15.04 -12.83 19.93
N VAL A 277 -14.35 -11.77 20.35
CA VAL A 277 -14.88 -10.72 21.22
C VAL A 277 -15.45 -9.59 20.38
N LEU A 278 -16.70 -9.19 20.64
CA LEU A 278 -17.39 -8.08 19.97
C LEU A 278 -17.04 -6.75 20.63
N TYR A 279 -16.82 -5.74 19.79
CA TYR A 279 -16.58 -4.35 20.19
C TYR A 279 -17.63 -3.45 19.55
N GLU A 280 -18.21 -2.56 20.36
CA GLU A 280 -19.08 -1.49 19.86
C GLU A 280 -18.23 -0.45 19.09
N PRO A 281 -18.80 0.20 18.06
CA PRO A 281 -18.19 1.39 17.47
C PRO A 281 -18.00 2.43 18.58
N VAL A 282 -16.88 3.15 18.56
CA VAL A 282 -16.70 4.30 19.44
C VAL A 282 -17.68 5.36 18.97
N ASP A 283 -18.58 5.81 19.83
CA ASP A 283 -19.43 6.97 19.56
C ASP A 283 -18.53 8.21 19.60
N PRO A 284 -18.36 8.94 18.48
CA PRO A 284 -17.63 10.20 18.49
C PRO A 284 -18.49 11.24 19.20
N ALA A 285 -18.39 11.36 20.52
CA ALA A 285 -19.01 12.39 21.31
C ALA A 285 -18.36 13.76 21.08
#